data_d2dbd4121f4a84750494554475e72ccc
#
_entry.id   d2dbd4121f4a84750494554475e72ccc
#
_cell.length_a   1.000
_cell.length_b   1.000
_cell.length_c   1.000
_cell.angle_alpha   90.00
_cell.angle_beta   90.00
_cell.angle_gamma   90.00
#
_symmetry.space_group_name_H-M   'P 1'
#
loop_
_entity.id
_entity.type
_entity.pdbx_description
1 polymer ?
#
loop_
_entity_poly.entity_id
_entity_poly.type
_entity_poly.pdbx_seq_one_letter_code
_entity_poly.pdbx_strand_id
1 'polypeptide(L)'
;SSHVDLNAALASVRNAWVSHYARDHDPTGLRSEHNILRYHPLDGVVVFADASVTETQRAIVVEAASLSGTPLLWAEENIVATLNSGDVERLRALAPLPAEVLAAAHAAGVAVDDHPVVADGYLELGHWVKEQAISITRHRHGRLLS
;
A
#
# COMPACT_ATOMS: atom_id res chain seq x y z
N SER A 1 -24.48 13.62 -0.86
CA SER A 1 -23.82 14.05 -2.09
C SER A 1 -22.42 13.48 -2.20
N SER A 2 -21.89 13.45 -3.38
CA SER A 2 -20.55 12.87 -3.60
C SER A 2 -19.45 13.67 -2.89
N HIS A 3 -19.63 14.96 -2.70
CA HIS A 3 -18.65 15.79 -1.99
C HIS A 3 -18.55 15.42 -0.52
N VAL A 4 -19.68 15.13 0.12
CA VAL A 4 -19.68 14.72 1.52
C VAL A 4 -19.01 13.37 1.66
N ASP A 5 -19.35 12.45 0.76
CA ASP A 5 -18.77 11.10 0.78
C ASP A 5 -17.26 11.14 0.54
N LEU A 6 -16.81 11.97 -0.40
CA LEU A 6 -15.40 12.12 -0.69
C LEU A 6 -14.66 12.68 0.53
N ASN A 7 -15.18 13.75 1.13
CA ASN A 7 -14.53 14.33 2.30
C ASN A 7 -14.46 13.36 3.46
N ALA A 8 -15.53 12.60 3.69
CA ALA A 8 -15.54 11.58 4.74
C ALA A 8 -14.51 10.50 4.47
N ALA A 9 -14.41 10.04 3.23
CA ALA A 9 -13.45 9.01 2.85
C ALA A 9 -12.01 9.50 3.01
N LEU A 10 -11.72 10.72 2.56
CA LEU A 10 -10.38 11.29 2.71
C LEU A 10 -10.02 11.51 4.17
N ALA A 11 -10.98 11.94 4.98
CA ALA A 11 -10.75 12.10 6.42
C ALA A 11 -10.46 10.75 7.07
N SER A 12 -11.16 9.70 6.66
CA SER A 12 -10.93 8.35 7.16
C SER A 12 -9.49 7.89 6.85
N VAL A 13 -9.02 8.11 5.62
CA VAL A 13 -7.66 7.75 5.23
C VAL A 13 -6.63 8.51 6.06
N ARG A 14 -6.82 9.81 6.22
CA ARG A 14 -5.90 10.65 6.98
C ARG A 14 -5.85 10.25 8.45
N ASN A 15 -7.02 10.00 9.05
CA ASN A 15 -7.09 9.58 10.44
C ASN A 15 -6.45 8.22 10.66
N ALA A 16 -6.68 7.28 9.75
CA ALA A 16 -6.07 5.97 9.86
C ALA A 16 -4.55 6.05 9.75
N TRP A 17 -4.05 6.93 8.88
CA TRP A 17 -2.61 7.12 8.76
C TRP A 17 -2.01 7.62 10.07
N VAL A 18 -2.57 8.70 10.61
CA VAL A 18 -2.04 9.31 11.83
C VAL A 18 -2.16 8.39 13.04
N SER A 19 -3.31 7.70 13.17
CA SER A 19 -3.59 6.94 14.38
C SER A 19 -3.00 5.54 14.38
N HIS A 20 -2.66 5.00 13.22
CA HIS A 20 -2.20 3.62 13.12
C HIS A 20 -0.93 3.47 12.31
N TYR A 21 -0.95 3.82 11.03
CA TYR A 21 0.14 3.46 10.11
C TYR A 21 1.41 4.26 10.31
N ALA A 22 1.30 5.51 10.73
CA ALA A 22 2.47 6.37 10.95
C ALA A 22 3.19 6.05 12.26
N ARG A 23 2.65 5.13 13.06
CA ARG A 23 3.18 4.82 14.38
C ARG A 23 3.90 3.50 14.40
N ASP A 24 4.90 3.41 15.29
CA ASP A 24 5.50 2.12 15.60
C ASP A 24 4.60 1.40 16.62
N HIS A 25 4.46 0.11 16.44
CA HIS A 25 3.64 -0.72 17.32
C HIS A 25 4.47 -1.80 17.95
N ASP A 26 4.24 -2.05 19.23
CA ASP A 26 4.84 -3.17 19.94
C ASP A 26 3.75 -4.18 20.25
N PRO A 27 3.56 -5.19 19.41
CA PRO A 27 2.48 -6.13 19.59
C PRO A 27 2.67 -7.11 20.73
N THR A 28 3.90 -7.24 21.27
CA THR A 28 4.17 -8.21 22.32
C THR A 28 4.18 -7.60 23.71
N GLY A 29 4.55 -6.33 23.84
CA GLY A 29 4.67 -5.68 25.12
C GLY A 29 5.76 -6.23 26.03
N LEU A 30 6.69 -7.00 25.51
CA LEU A 30 7.75 -7.61 26.30
C LEU A 30 8.86 -6.60 26.58
N ARG A 31 9.34 -6.59 27.82
CA ARG A 31 10.36 -5.64 28.25
C ARG A 31 11.75 -5.99 27.77
N SER A 32 12.09 -7.27 27.79
CA SER A 32 13.43 -7.71 27.42
C SER A 32 13.63 -7.77 25.94
N GLU A 33 12.53 -7.80 25.19
CA GLU A 33 12.52 -7.96 23.77
C GLU A 33 11.41 -7.10 23.20
N HIS A 34 11.73 -6.24 22.28
CA HIS A 34 10.74 -5.38 21.62
C HIS A 34 10.59 -5.81 20.19
N ASN A 35 9.38 -6.19 19.84
CA ASN A 35 9.02 -6.45 18.46
C ASN A 35 8.19 -5.28 17.97
N ILE A 36 8.83 -4.40 17.24
CA ILE A 36 8.20 -3.19 16.76
C ILE A 36 7.67 -3.45 15.36
N LEU A 37 6.38 -3.20 15.17
CA LEU A 37 5.75 -3.31 13.88
C LEU A 37 5.70 -1.93 13.24
N ARG A 38 6.28 -1.83 12.07
CA ARG A 38 6.27 -0.60 11.28
C ARG A 38 5.65 -0.86 9.94
N TYR A 39 5.13 0.20 9.35
CA TYR A 39 4.61 0.15 8.00
C TYR A 39 5.50 0.98 7.10
N HIS A 40 5.93 0.36 6.01
CA HIS A 40 6.78 0.99 5.01
C HIS A 40 6.01 1.17 3.71
N PRO A 41 6.31 2.21 2.93
CA PRO A 41 5.72 2.32 1.61
C PRO A 41 6.15 1.15 0.73
N LEU A 42 5.31 0.80 -0.22
CA LEU A 42 5.71 -0.10 -1.29
C LEU A 42 6.66 0.65 -2.23
N ASP A 43 7.48 -0.10 -2.96
CA ASP A 43 8.46 0.50 -3.86
C ASP A 43 7.81 1.20 -5.06
N GLY A 44 6.65 0.72 -5.47
CA GLY A 44 5.86 1.33 -6.51
C GLY A 44 4.62 0.52 -6.79
N VAL A 45 3.52 1.20 -7.06
CA VAL A 45 2.25 0.54 -7.38
C VAL A 45 1.73 1.11 -8.70
N VAL A 46 1.45 0.22 -9.64
CA VAL A 46 0.72 0.58 -10.85
C VAL A 46 -0.75 0.27 -10.61
N VAL A 47 -1.61 1.21 -10.89
CA VAL A 47 -3.05 1.04 -10.76
C VAL A 47 -3.67 0.90 -12.14
N PHE A 48 -4.34 -0.21 -12.35
CA PHE A 48 -5.11 -0.46 -13.57
C PHE A 48 -6.57 -0.12 -13.30
N ALA A 49 -7.09 0.82 -14.06
CA ALA A 49 -8.46 1.30 -13.89
C ALA A 49 -9.10 1.55 -15.25
N ASP A 50 -10.40 1.47 -15.28
CA ASP A 50 -11.18 1.81 -16.47
C ASP A 50 -12.24 2.86 -16.11
N ALA A 51 -13.18 3.10 -17.05
CA ALA A 51 -14.20 4.12 -16.84
C ALA A 51 -15.17 3.80 -15.70
N SER A 52 -15.20 2.57 -15.22
CA SER A 52 -16.06 2.21 -14.09
C SER A 52 -15.55 2.75 -12.76
N VAL A 53 -14.28 3.11 -12.70
CA VAL A 53 -13.67 3.63 -11.47
C VAL A 53 -14.05 5.11 -11.32
N THR A 54 -14.68 5.43 -10.20
CA THR A 54 -15.20 6.78 -9.96
C THR A 54 -14.09 7.76 -9.59
N GLU A 55 -14.38 9.04 -9.70
CA GLU A 55 -13.45 10.08 -9.26
C GLU A 55 -13.18 9.98 -7.76
N THR A 56 -14.20 9.63 -6.97
CA THR A 56 -14.03 9.42 -5.54
C THR A 56 -13.04 8.30 -5.26
N GLN A 57 -13.19 7.17 -5.96
CA GLN A 57 -12.26 6.06 -5.80
C GLN A 57 -10.84 6.44 -6.19
N ARG A 58 -10.68 7.19 -7.28
CA ARG A 58 -9.36 7.67 -7.71
C ARG A 58 -8.75 8.59 -6.67
N ALA A 59 -9.55 9.47 -6.09
CA ALA A 59 -9.07 10.41 -5.07
C ALA A 59 -8.62 9.68 -3.81
N ILE A 60 -9.34 8.64 -3.39
CA ILE A 60 -8.95 7.83 -2.23
C ILE A 60 -7.60 7.16 -2.49
N VAL A 61 -7.44 6.59 -3.67
CA VAL A 61 -6.19 5.92 -4.06
C VAL A 61 -5.02 6.91 -4.03
N VAL A 62 -5.20 8.09 -4.59
CA VAL A 62 -4.16 9.13 -4.61
C VAL A 62 -3.80 9.57 -3.21
N GLU A 63 -4.79 9.77 -2.34
CA GLU A 63 -4.54 10.16 -0.97
C GLU A 63 -3.78 9.08 -0.20
N ALA A 64 -4.20 7.83 -0.35
CA ALA A 64 -3.53 6.71 0.32
C ALA A 64 -2.08 6.57 -0.13
N ALA A 65 -1.83 6.67 -1.43
CA ALA A 65 -0.48 6.61 -1.97
C ALA A 65 0.38 7.76 -1.46
N SER A 66 -0.18 8.97 -1.44
CA SER A 66 0.52 10.16 -0.98
C SER A 66 0.91 10.08 0.49
N LEU A 67 -0.04 9.70 1.34
CA LEU A 67 0.20 9.61 2.78
C LEU A 67 1.22 8.52 3.11
N SER A 68 1.12 7.38 2.44
CA SER A 68 2.02 6.26 2.70
C SER A 68 3.41 6.45 2.12
N GLY A 69 3.58 7.41 1.20
CA GLY A 69 4.84 7.61 0.50
C GLY A 69 5.09 6.60 -0.60
N THR A 70 4.07 5.87 -1.02
CA THR A 70 4.19 4.87 -2.08
C THR A 70 4.08 5.53 -3.45
N PRO A 71 5.06 5.36 -4.33
CA PRO A 71 4.96 5.89 -5.69
C PRO A 71 3.78 5.26 -6.43
N LEU A 72 2.97 6.08 -7.04
CA LEU A 72 1.77 5.67 -7.76
C LEU A 72 1.93 5.97 -9.24
N LEU A 73 1.67 4.96 -10.05
CA LEU A 73 1.61 5.09 -11.50
C LEU A 73 0.27 4.59 -11.98
N TRP A 74 -0.39 5.37 -12.84
CA TRP A 74 -1.60 4.89 -13.49
C TRP A 74 -1.21 4.11 -14.74
N ALA A 75 -1.85 2.96 -14.93
CA ALA A 75 -1.56 2.12 -16.08
C ALA A 75 -1.94 2.82 -17.38
N GLU A 76 -1.03 2.76 -18.34
CA GLU A 76 -1.21 3.32 -19.66
C GLU A 76 -0.84 2.26 -20.72
N GLU A 77 -0.70 2.67 -21.96
CA GLU A 77 -0.42 1.75 -23.06
C GLU A 77 0.85 0.93 -22.86
N ASN A 78 1.81 1.49 -22.16
CA ASN A 78 3.11 0.84 -21.91
C ASN A 78 3.14 0.06 -20.61
N ILE A 79 2.01 -0.39 -20.12
CA ILE A 79 1.94 -1.07 -18.81
C ILE A 79 2.85 -2.29 -18.73
N VAL A 80 2.96 -3.07 -19.81
CA VAL A 80 3.83 -4.25 -19.80
C VAL A 80 5.28 -3.86 -19.59
N ALA A 81 5.74 -2.81 -20.27
CA ALA A 81 7.10 -2.30 -20.09
C ALA A 81 7.31 -1.78 -18.65
N THR A 82 6.30 -1.10 -18.10
CA THR A 82 6.34 -0.61 -16.73
C THR A 82 6.47 -1.75 -15.73
N LEU A 83 5.73 -2.84 -15.94
CA LEU A 83 5.81 -4.01 -15.06
C LEU A 83 7.19 -4.67 -15.13
N ASN A 84 7.84 -4.58 -16.27
CA ASN A 84 9.17 -5.16 -16.44
C ASN A 84 10.31 -4.25 -15.99
N SER A 85 10.01 -3.03 -15.58
CA SER A 85 11.04 -2.04 -15.23
C SER A 85 11.82 -2.35 -13.97
N GLY A 86 11.23 -3.14 -13.08
CA GLY A 86 11.81 -3.39 -11.77
C GLY A 86 11.43 -2.37 -10.71
N ASP A 87 10.70 -1.32 -11.08
CA ASP A 87 10.32 -0.25 -10.18
C ASP A 87 8.93 -0.44 -9.56
N VAL A 88 8.22 -1.49 -9.97
CA VAL A 88 6.87 -1.77 -9.53
C VAL A 88 6.86 -3.01 -8.66
N GLU A 89 6.34 -2.88 -7.47
CA GLU A 89 6.22 -3.99 -6.52
C GLU A 89 4.84 -4.64 -6.59
N ARG A 90 3.81 -3.87 -6.92
CA ARG A 90 2.42 -4.33 -6.91
C ARG A 90 1.62 -3.72 -8.06
N LEU A 91 0.72 -4.51 -8.59
CA LEU A 91 -0.28 -4.05 -9.56
C LEU A 91 -1.64 -4.07 -8.87
N ARG A 92 -2.20 -2.89 -8.64
CA ARG A 92 -3.55 -2.77 -8.08
C ARG A 92 -4.56 -2.75 -9.21
N ALA A 93 -5.35 -3.80 -9.31
CA ALA A 93 -6.34 -3.92 -10.38
C ALA A 93 -7.71 -3.49 -9.87
N LEU A 94 -8.19 -2.36 -10.33
CA LEU A 94 -9.52 -1.84 -10.00
C LEU A 94 -10.55 -2.19 -11.06
N ALA A 95 -10.10 -2.85 -12.12
CA ALA A 95 -10.92 -3.33 -13.24
C ALA A 95 -10.35 -4.66 -13.71
N PRO A 96 -11.11 -5.44 -14.48
CA PRO A 96 -10.61 -6.71 -14.99
C PRO A 96 -9.35 -6.52 -15.83
N LEU A 97 -8.33 -7.34 -15.57
CA LEU A 97 -7.05 -7.23 -16.27
C LEU A 97 -7.09 -8.01 -17.58
N PRO A 98 -6.56 -7.45 -18.67
CA PRO A 98 -6.28 -8.24 -19.86
C PRO A 98 -5.32 -9.39 -19.53
N ALA A 99 -5.50 -10.52 -20.21
CA ALA A 99 -4.67 -11.70 -19.95
C ALA A 99 -3.19 -11.42 -20.13
N GLU A 100 -2.82 -10.61 -21.11
CA GLU A 100 -1.41 -10.27 -21.37
C GLU A 100 -0.80 -9.46 -20.21
N VAL A 101 -1.59 -8.60 -19.59
CA VAL A 101 -1.12 -7.79 -18.46
C VAL A 101 -0.91 -8.67 -17.24
N LEU A 102 -1.85 -9.57 -16.97
CA LEU A 102 -1.73 -10.51 -15.86
C LEU A 102 -0.52 -11.40 -16.04
N ALA A 103 -0.30 -11.91 -17.26
CA ALA A 103 0.87 -12.74 -17.55
C ALA A 103 2.18 -11.97 -17.35
N ALA A 104 2.20 -10.70 -17.79
CA ALA A 104 3.38 -9.87 -17.62
C ALA A 104 3.68 -9.60 -16.16
N ALA A 105 2.67 -9.37 -15.35
CA ALA A 105 2.85 -9.16 -13.92
C ALA A 105 3.44 -10.42 -13.26
N HIS A 106 2.91 -11.58 -13.58
CA HIS A 106 3.42 -12.82 -13.04
C HIS A 106 4.87 -13.07 -13.48
N ALA A 107 5.17 -12.82 -14.74
CA ALA A 107 6.53 -13.01 -15.25
C ALA A 107 7.53 -12.07 -14.61
N ALA A 108 7.09 -10.86 -14.26
CA ALA A 108 7.95 -9.86 -13.62
C ALA A 108 8.04 -10.03 -12.10
N GLY A 109 7.28 -10.96 -11.51
CA GLY A 109 7.24 -11.12 -10.07
C GLY A 109 6.47 -10.02 -9.35
N VAL A 110 5.59 -9.32 -10.06
CA VAL A 110 4.78 -8.26 -9.48
C VAL A 110 3.49 -8.86 -8.91
N ALA A 111 3.23 -8.59 -7.65
CA ALA A 111 2.02 -9.08 -6.99
C ALA A 111 0.79 -8.35 -7.53
N VAL A 112 -0.27 -9.10 -7.76
CA VAL A 112 -1.54 -8.54 -8.24
C VAL A 112 -2.51 -8.44 -7.07
N ASP A 113 -3.04 -7.24 -6.85
CA ASP A 113 -4.04 -6.96 -5.82
C ASP A 113 -5.31 -6.50 -6.53
N ASP A 114 -6.32 -7.33 -6.55
CA ASP A 114 -7.58 -7.05 -7.23
C ASP A 114 -8.71 -6.61 -6.30
N HIS A 115 -8.37 -6.22 -5.08
CA HIS A 115 -9.36 -5.73 -4.15
C HIS A 115 -9.88 -4.37 -4.58
N PRO A 116 -11.18 -4.11 -4.45
CA PRO A 116 -11.73 -2.80 -4.77
C PRO A 116 -11.24 -1.73 -3.81
N VAL A 117 -11.38 -0.48 -4.22
CA VAL A 117 -11.11 0.64 -3.33
C VAL A 117 -12.18 0.68 -2.24
N VAL A 118 -11.74 0.85 -1.00
CA VAL A 118 -12.66 0.94 0.13
C VAL A 118 -12.58 2.33 0.75
N ALA A 119 -13.73 2.80 1.22
CA ALA A 119 -13.83 4.11 1.85
C ALA A 119 -13.27 4.12 3.28
N ASP A 120 -13.08 2.95 3.88
CA ASP A 120 -12.45 2.82 5.18
C ASP A 120 -10.94 3.02 5.02
N GLY A 121 -10.42 4.10 5.58
CA GLY A 121 -9.01 4.45 5.42
C GLY A 121 -8.05 3.43 6.01
N TYR A 122 -8.44 2.80 7.10
CA TYR A 122 -7.62 1.76 7.72
C TYR A 122 -7.42 0.59 6.76
N LEU A 123 -8.50 0.14 6.13
CA LEU A 123 -8.44 -0.99 5.20
C LEU A 123 -7.75 -0.59 3.88
N GLU A 124 -8.05 0.58 3.37
CA GLU A 124 -7.45 1.00 2.10
C GLU A 124 -5.94 1.21 2.22
N LEU A 125 -5.48 1.86 3.29
CA LEU A 125 -4.04 2.09 3.49
C LEU A 125 -3.24 0.80 3.56
N GLY A 126 -3.85 -0.27 4.03
CA GLY A 126 -3.19 -1.57 4.08
C GLY A 126 -2.71 -2.07 2.71
N HIS A 127 -3.34 -1.60 1.62
CA HIS A 127 -2.94 -1.96 0.27
C HIS A 127 -1.73 -1.16 -0.24
N TRP A 128 -1.31 -0.12 0.50
CA TRP A 128 -0.28 0.81 0.06
C TRP A 128 0.99 0.75 0.90
N VAL A 129 1.02 -0.12 1.89
CA VAL A 129 2.16 -0.28 2.78
C VAL A 129 2.47 -1.76 2.95
N LYS A 130 3.67 -2.02 3.44
CA LYS A 130 4.08 -3.36 3.86
C LYS A 130 4.51 -3.31 5.30
N GLU A 131 4.24 -4.38 6.02
CA GLU A 131 4.64 -4.50 7.39
C GLU A 131 6.10 -4.91 7.48
N GLN A 132 6.79 -4.31 8.44
CA GLN A 132 8.12 -4.72 8.79
C GLN A 132 8.17 -4.92 10.29
N ALA A 133 8.48 -6.12 10.71
CA ALA A 133 8.70 -6.41 12.11
C ALA A 133 10.18 -6.28 12.42
N ILE A 134 10.49 -5.43 13.39
CA ILE A 134 11.86 -5.23 13.85
C ILE A 134 11.95 -5.80 15.24
N SER A 135 12.84 -6.77 15.44
CA SER A 135 13.08 -7.35 16.74
C SER A 135 14.28 -6.71 17.35
N ILE A 136 14.08 -6.08 18.50
CA ILE A 136 15.15 -5.43 19.24
C ILE A 136 15.34 -6.16 20.56
N THR A 137 16.52 -6.76 20.71
CA THR A 137 16.87 -7.48 21.93
C THR A 137 17.61 -6.55 22.87
N ARG A 138 17.17 -6.50 24.10
CA ARG A 138 17.78 -5.63 25.11
C ARG A 138 18.81 -6.34 25.94
N HIS A 139 19.55 -7.24 25.33
CA HIS A 139 20.63 -7.89 26.03
C HIS A 139 21.80 -6.94 26.19
N ARG A 140 22.50 -7.11 27.31
CA ARG A 140 23.71 -6.40 27.51
C ARG A 140 24.75 -6.69 26.46
N HIS A 141 24.71 -7.89 25.91
CA HIS A 141 25.65 -8.33 24.90
C HIS A 141 25.18 -7.92 23.52
N GLY A 142 25.11 -6.64 23.29
CA GLY A 142 24.60 -6.13 22.03
C GLY A 142 25.28 -6.67 20.79
N ARG A 143 26.47 -7.20 20.94
CA ARG A 143 27.21 -7.76 19.81
C ARG A 143 26.47 -8.88 19.10
N LEU A 144 25.50 -9.46 19.75
CA LEU A 144 24.72 -10.52 19.15
C LEU A 144 23.93 -10.05 17.95
N LEU A 145 23.78 -8.78 17.82
CA LEU A 145 22.97 -8.19 16.77
C LEU A 145 23.72 -7.98 15.48
N SER A 146 24.98 -8.19 15.52
CA SER A 146 25.80 -7.99 14.35
C SER A 146 25.58 -9.06 13.30
#